data_c401adb4fc7ee6e2966349ef9698c8f4
#
_entry.id   c401adb4fc7ee6e2966349ef9698c8f4
#
_cell.length_a   1.000
_cell.length_b   1.000
_cell.length_c   1.000
_cell.angle_alpha   90.00
_cell.angle_beta   90.00
_cell.angle_gamma   90.00
#
_symmetry.space_group_name_H-M   'P 1'
#
loop_
_entity.id
_entity.type
_entity.pdbx_description
1 polymer ?
#
loop_
_entity_poly.entity_id
_entity_poly.type
_entity_poly.pdbx_seq_one_letter_code
_entity_poly.pdbx_strand_id
1 'polypeptide(L)'
;LAAALHECGHLLALRAFHVPIEGLRLSAFGAVLHARGVQRLSYGRELVVTLAGCGMNLVCGVLTAWFSLHYVWVEGFVFAGAHILLCAFNLLPIPPLDGSHALNLAVSALFGPLVGDAVAALAGVLCSLALLGGAVYLYVQTRGGALVIFAALALLLSALKELRLARRAIKV
;
A
#
# COMPACT_ATOMS: atom_id res chain seq x y z
N LEU A 1 -2.42 4.34 -15.66
CA LEU A 1 -3.87 4.27 -15.44
C LEU A 1 -4.21 3.52 -14.14
N ALA A 2 -3.64 2.31 -13.87
CA ALA A 2 -3.92 1.53 -12.66
C ALA A 2 -3.67 2.30 -11.36
N ALA A 3 -2.55 3.05 -11.25
CA ALA A 3 -2.25 3.89 -10.10
C ALA A 3 -3.26 5.05 -9.94
N ALA A 4 -3.70 5.67 -11.04
CA ALA A 4 -4.71 6.72 -10.98
C ALA A 4 -6.07 6.21 -10.48
N LEU A 5 -6.48 5.01 -10.91
CA LEU A 5 -7.70 4.37 -10.41
C LEU A 5 -7.58 3.95 -8.94
N HIS A 6 -6.40 3.53 -8.50
CA HIS A 6 -6.11 3.30 -7.10
C HIS A 6 -6.37 4.56 -6.24
N GLU A 7 -5.79 5.69 -6.62
CA GLU A 7 -6.01 6.96 -5.92
C GLU A 7 -7.47 7.41 -5.97
N CYS A 8 -8.17 7.15 -7.09
CA CYS A 8 -9.62 7.40 -7.18
C CYS A 8 -10.40 6.58 -6.13
N GLY A 9 -9.98 5.36 -5.81
CA GLY A 9 -10.59 4.56 -4.75
C GLY A 9 -10.55 5.27 -3.40
N HIS A 10 -9.38 5.76 -2.99
CA HIS A 10 -9.24 6.54 -1.75
C HIS A 10 -10.08 7.82 -1.76
N LEU A 11 -10.08 8.55 -2.89
CA LEU A 11 -10.88 9.78 -3.05
C LEU A 11 -12.37 9.52 -2.91
N LEU A 12 -12.88 8.45 -3.50
CA LEU A 12 -14.29 8.07 -3.40
C LEU A 12 -14.67 7.72 -1.96
N ALA A 13 -13.83 6.96 -1.25
CA ALA A 13 -14.06 6.61 0.15
C ALA A 13 -14.04 7.85 1.07
N LEU A 14 -13.08 8.77 0.88
CA LEU A 14 -13.01 10.02 1.62
C LEU A 14 -14.26 10.88 1.40
N ARG A 15 -14.74 10.98 0.16
CA ARG A 15 -15.98 11.68 -0.17
C ARG A 15 -17.20 11.04 0.45
N ALA A 16 -17.28 9.70 0.44
CA ALA A 16 -18.38 8.96 1.06
C ALA A 16 -18.47 9.21 2.58
N PHE A 17 -17.33 9.42 3.24
CA PHE A 17 -17.29 9.78 4.66
C PHE A 17 -17.27 11.29 4.91
N HIS A 18 -17.51 12.13 3.88
CA HIS A 18 -17.57 13.59 3.97
C HIS A 18 -16.29 14.22 4.55
N VAL A 19 -15.12 13.60 4.30
CA VAL A 19 -13.84 14.14 4.73
C VAL A 19 -13.37 15.21 3.73
N PRO A 20 -13.10 16.46 4.18
CA PRO A 20 -12.63 17.50 3.29
C PRO A 20 -11.21 17.21 2.77
N ILE A 21 -11.06 17.24 1.46
CA ILE A 21 -9.78 17.01 0.77
C ILE A 21 -9.12 18.39 0.58
N GLU A 22 -7.90 18.56 1.09
CA GLU A 22 -7.17 19.83 1.00
C GLU A 22 -6.19 19.88 -0.18
N GLY A 23 -5.71 18.75 -0.62
CA GLY A 23 -4.77 18.70 -1.73
C GLY A 23 -4.22 17.30 -2.01
N LEU A 24 -3.66 17.19 -3.21
CA LEU A 24 -2.94 16.03 -3.68
C LEU A 24 -1.46 16.41 -3.81
N ARG A 25 -0.57 15.72 -3.11
CA ARG A 25 0.87 15.85 -3.31
C ARG A 25 1.42 14.62 -4.00
N LEU A 26 2.10 14.83 -5.12
CA LEU A 26 2.83 13.76 -5.79
C LEU A 26 4.16 13.55 -5.05
N SER A 27 4.42 12.31 -4.65
CA SER A 27 5.69 11.87 -4.07
C SER A 27 6.36 10.85 -4.98
N ALA A 28 7.63 10.51 -4.71
CA ALA A 28 8.35 9.49 -5.47
C ALA A 28 7.73 8.09 -5.40
N PHE A 29 6.90 7.84 -4.38
CA PHE A 29 6.23 6.55 -4.13
C PHE A 29 4.74 6.56 -4.46
N GLY A 30 4.21 7.62 -5.07
CA GLY A 30 2.80 7.76 -5.43
C GLY A 30 2.22 9.11 -5.04
N ALA A 31 0.90 9.21 -5.09
CA ALA A 31 0.18 10.41 -4.68
C ALA A 31 -0.18 10.33 -3.20
N VAL A 32 0.12 11.37 -2.44
CA VAL A 32 -0.27 11.49 -1.03
C VAL A 32 -1.43 12.47 -0.93
N LEU A 33 -2.59 11.94 -0.54
CA LEU A 33 -3.79 12.74 -0.28
C LEU A 33 -3.69 13.42 1.08
N HIS A 34 -3.73 14.76 1.08
CA HIS A 34 -3.85 15.53 2.31
C HIS A 34 -5.34 15.82 2.56
N ALA A 35 -5.91 15.12 3.53
CA ALA A 35 -7.28 15.32 3.95
C ALA A 35 -7.32 15.72 5.43
N ARG A 36 -7.94 16.87 5.74
CA ARG A 36 -8.13 17.31 7.12
C ARG A 36 -9.19 16.45 7.80
N GLY A 37 -8.82 15.87 8.92
CA GLY A 37 -9.78 15.18 9.77
C GLY A 37 -9.89 13.68 9.55
N VAL A 38 -9.02 13.06 8.77
CA VAL A 38 -8.89 11.59 8.71
C VAL A 38 -8.69 11.02 10.12
N GLN A 39 -7.87 11.70 10.94
CA GLN A 39 -7.64 11.33 12.35
C GLN A 39 -8.89 11.43 13.26
N ARG A 40 -10.00 12.01 12.77
CA ARG A 40 -11.29 12.03 13.47
C ARG A 40 -12.19 10.85 13.09
N LEU A 41 -11.81 10.08 12.10
CA LEU A 41 -12.51 8.87 11.71
C LEU A 41 -12.28 7.79 12.77
N SER A 42 -13.27 6.92 12.95
CA SER A 42 -13.05 5.68 13.71
C SER A 42 -12.08 4.78 12.95
N TYR A 43 -11.32 3.94 13.65
CA TYR A 43 -10.38 2.99 13.06
C TYR A 43 -10.99 2.20 11.89
N GLY A 44 -12.25 1.76 12.01
CA GLY A 44 -12.93 1.02 10.94
C GLY A 44 -13.17 1.86 9.68
N ARG A 45 -13.56 3.14 9.81
CA ARG A 45 -13.76 4.02 8.66
C ARG A 45 -12.43 4.39 8.00
N GLU A 46 -11.40 4.63 8.79
CA GLU A 46 -10.06 4.90 8.30
C GLU A 46 -9.49 3.68 7.57
N LEU A 47 -9.72 2.46 8.09
CA LEU A 47 -9.36 1.21 7.42
C LEU A 47 -10.06 1.04 6.06
N VAL A 48 -11.35 1.39 5.97
CA VAL A 48 -12.08 1.37 4.69
C VAL A 48 -11.46 2.35 3.69
N VAL A 49 -11.12 3.57 4.12
CA VAL A 49 -10.45 4.56 3.27
C VAL A 49 -9.10 4.03 2.80
N THR A 50 -8.30 3.46 3.71
CA THR A 50 -6.97 2.91 3.39
C THR A 50 -7.04 1.74 2.41
N LEU A 51 -8.04 0.86 2.52
CA LEU A 51 -8.18 -0.29 1.62
C LEU A 51 -8.95 0.03 0.33
N ALA A 52 -9.57 1.20 0.22
CA ALA A 52 -10.40 1.56 -0.94
C ALA A 52 -9.60 1.62 -2.25
N GLY A 53 -8.33 2.04 -2.23
CA GLY A 53 -7.44 2.02 -3.39
C GLY A 53 -7.19 0.60 -3.91
N CYS A 54 -6.83 -0.30 -3.00
CA CYS A 54 -6.65 -1.73 -3.31
C CYS A 54 -7.96 -2.36 -3.79
N GLY A 55 -9.08 -2.03 -3.15
CA GLY A 55 -10.42 -2.48 -3.55
C GLY A 55 -10.79 -2.04 -4.97
N MET A 56 -10.53 -0.78 -5.33
CA MET A 56 -10.74 -0.26 -6.68
C MET A 56 -9.90 -1.04 -7.70
N ASN A 57 -8.62 -1.27 -7.41
CA ASN A 57 -7.77 -2.04 -8.30
C ASN A 57 -8.25 -3.50 -8.44
N LEU A 58 -8.67 -4.13 -7.36
CA LEU A 58 -9.18 -5.49 -7.41
C LEU A 58 -10.43 -5.58 -8.31
N VAL A 59 -11.38 -4.66 -8.14
CA VAL A 59 -12.60 -4.60 -8.96
C VAL A 59 -12.25 -4.38 -10.44
N CYS A 60 -11.40 -3.38 -10.74
CA CYS A 60 -10.97 -3.10 -12.11
C CYS A 60 -10.23 -4.30 -12.73
N GLY A 61 -9.35 -4.95 -11.98
CA GLY A 61 -8.61 -6.12 -12.44
C GLY A 61 -9.52 -7.29 -12.78
N VAL A 62 -10.46 -7.63 -11.87
CA VAL A 62 -11.43 -8.72 -12.08
C VAL A 62 -12.36 -8.43 -13.26
N LEU A 63 -12.91 -7.23 -13.34
CA LEU A 63 -13.80 -6.84 -14.45
C LEU A 63 -13.05 -6.88 -15.78
N THR A 64 -11.83 -6.34 -15.85
CA THR A 64 -11.04 -6.34 -17.09
C THR A 64 -10.65 -7.77 -17.49
N ALA A 65 -10.28 -8.63 -16.54
CA ALA A 65 -10.00 -10.05 -16.83
C ALA A 65 -11.24 -10.77 -17.36
N TRP A 66 -12.39 -10.53 -16.75
CA TRP A 66 -13.67 -11.11 -17.21
C TRP A 66 -14.02 -10.68 -18.63
N PHE A 67 -13.92 -9.38 -18.95
CA PHE A 67 -14.12 -8.87 -20.31
C PHE A 67 -13.11 -9.48 -21.30
N SER A 68 -11.85 -9.61 -20.91
CA SER A 68 -10.80 -10.16 -21.76
C SER A 68 -11.07 -11.63 -22.12
N LEU A 69 -11.62 -12.41 -21.19
CA LEU A 69 -12.05 -13.79 -21.44
C LEU A 69 -13.22 -13.86 -22.44
N HIS A 70 -14.20 -12.94 -22.34
CA HIS A 70 -15.39 -12.98 -23.19
C HIS A 70 -15.12 -12.47 -24.60
N TYR A 71 -14.27 -11.47 -24.76
CA TYR A 71 -14.02 -10.81 -26.05
C TYR A 71 -12.66 -11.15 -26.65
N VAL A 72 -11.94 -12.13 -26.08
CA VAL A 72 -10.59 -12.58 -26.52
C VAL A 72 -9.63 -11.40 -26.66
N TRP A 73 -9.69 -10.46 -25.71
CA TRP A 73 -8.85 -9.25 -25.72
C TRP A 73 -7.56 -9.49 -24.94
N VAL A 74 -6.46 -9.77 -25.65
CA VAL A 74 -5.16 -10.15 -25.06
C VAL A 74 -4.55 -9.03 -24.23
N GLU A 75 -4.61 -7.79 -24.71
CA GLU A 75 -4.06 -6.63 -23.99
C GLU A 75 -4.81 -6.37 -22.67
N GLY A 76 -6.07 -6.74 -22.59
CA GLY A 76 -6.86 -6.65 -21.37
C GLY A 76 -6.33 -7.51 -20.24
N PHE A 77 -5.75 -8.68 -20.53
CA PHE A 77 -5.10 -9.49 -19.49
C PHE A 77 -3.88 -8.83 -18.91
N VAL A 78 -3.09 -8.11 -19.71
CA VAL A 78 -1.94 -7.33 -19.22
C VAL A 78 -2.43 -6.21 -18.30
N PHE A 79 -3.52 -5.55 -18.68
CA PHE A 79 -4.13 -4.49 -17.90
C PHE A 79 -4.71 -5.02 -16.57
N ALA A 80 -5.42 -6.14 -16.62
CA ALA A 80 -5.93 -6.83 -15.43
C ALA A 80 -4.80 -7.26 -14.50
N GLY A 81 -3.72 -7.83 -15.04
CA GLY A 81 -2.52 -8.21 -14.31
C GLY A 81 -1.87 -7.03 -13.60
N ALA A 82 -1.78 -5.88 -14.26
CA ALA A 82 -1.25 -4.66 -13.67
C ALA A 82 -2.07 -4.17 -12.46
N HIS A 83 -3.41 -4.24 -12.54
CA HIS A 83 -4.29 -3.90 -11.42
C HIS A 83 -4.15 -4.86 -10.25
N ILE A 84 -4.12 -6.16 -10.51
CA ILE A 84 -4.00 -7.20 -9.47
C ILE A 84 -2.63 -7.08 -8.80
N LEU A 85 -1.57 -6.91 -9.58
CA LEU A 85 -0.21 -6.76 -9.06
C LEU A 85 -0.08 -5.50 -8.20
N LEU A 86 -0.64 -4.36 -8.64
CA LEU A 86 -0.62 -3.12 -7.87
C LEU A 86 -1.41 -3.26 -6.56
N CYS A 87 -2.57 -3.92 -6.59
CA CYS A 87 -3.34 -4.24 -5.39
C CYS A 87 -2.51 -5.10 -4.42
N ALA A 88 -1.93 -6.21 -4.89
CA ALA A 88 -1.13 -7.11 -4.07
C ALA A 88 0.10 -6.40 -3.47
N PHE A 89 0.77 -5.56 -4.27
CA PHE A 89 1.92 -4.78 -3.82
C PHE A 89 1.55 -3.77 -2.74
N ASN A 90 0.45 -3.01 -2.93
CA ASN A 90 0.01 -2.04 -1.93
C ASN A 90 -0.53 -2.67 -0.64
N LEU A 91 -0.93 -3.95 -0.66
CA LEU A 91 -1.32 -4.70 0.54
C LEU A 91 -0.13 -5.22 1.35
N LEU A 92 1.10 -5.11 0.86
CA LEU A 92 2.27 -5.48 1.66
C LEU A 92 2.38 -4.59 2.90
N PRO A 93 2.68 -5.17 4.07
CA PRO A 93 2.78 -4.41 5.32
C PRO A 93 4.11 -3.63 5.41
N ILE A 94 4.44 -2.88 4.38
CA ILE A 94 5.71 -2.14 4.25
C ILE A 94 5.41 -0.65 4.09
N PRO A 95 5.86 0.24 5.00
CA PRO A 95 5.73 1.67 4.79
C PRO A 95 6.48 2.15 3.52
N PRO A 96 5.90 3.00 2.70
CA PRO A 96 4.66 3.78 2.87
C PRO A 96 3.41 3.18 2.22
N LEU A 97 3.33 1.86 2.01
CA LEU A 97 2.22 1.19 1.33
C LEU A 97 0.98 1.11 2.23
N ASP A 98 -0.21 1.01 1.62
CA ASP A 98 -1.50 0.95 2.33
C ASP A 98 -1.61 -0.22 3.30
N GLY A 99 -1.03 -1.36 2.96
CA GLY A 99 -1.02 -2.55 3.81
C GLY A 99 -0.36 -2.32 5.16
N SER A 100 0.68 -1.47 5.23
CA SER A 100 1.30 -1.08 6.50
C SER A 100 0.34 -0.26 7.36
N HIS A 101 -0.34 0.71 6.76
CA HIS A 101 -1.31 1.54 7.46
C HIS A 101 -2.55 0.74 7.88
N ALA A 102 -3.04 -0.13 7.01
CA ALA A 102 -4.15 -1.04 7.32
C ALA A 102 -3.83 -1.99 8.48
N LEU A 103 -2.62 -2.57 8.50
CA LEU A 103 -2.16 -3.41 9.60
C LEU A 103 -2.07 -2.63 10.92
N ASN A 104 -1.51 -1.43 10.87
CA ASN A 104 -1.44 -0.54 12.03
C ASN A 104 -2.84 -0.26 12.59
N LEU A 105 -3.79 0.17 11.74
CA LEU A 105 -5.16 0.47 12.16
C LEU A 105 -5.88 -0.75 12.75
N ALA A 106 -5.73 -1.91 12.12
CA ALA A 106 -6.36 -3.14 12.58
C ALA A 106 -5.84 -3.57 13.97
N VAL A 107 -4.52 -3.54 14.16
CA VAL A 107 -3.90 -3.88 15.45
C VAL A 107 -4.18 -2.81 16.50
N SER A 108 -4.14 -1.53 16.13
CA SER A 108 -4.44 -0.41 17.03
C SER A 108 -5.88 -0.43 17.55
N ALA A 109 -6.82 -0.86 16.72
CA ALA A 109 -8.22 -1.02 17.14
C ALA A 109 -8.43 -2.08 18.21
N LEU A 110 -7.58 -3.12 18.26
CA LEU A 110 -7.67 -4.23 19.19
C LEU A 110 -6.79 -4.07 20.42
N PHE A 111 -5.58 -3.55 20.24
CA PHE A 111 -4.50 -3.57 21.25
C PHE A 111 -3.95 -2.18 21.59
N GLY A 112 -4.48 -1.13 20.97
CA GLY A 112 -4.05 0.24 21.16
C GLY A 112 -2.93 0.68 20.21
N PRO A 113 -2.75 2.01 20.06
CA PRO A 113 -1.90 2.60 19.02
C PRO A 113 -0.42 2.24 19.16
N LEU A 114 0.12 2.16 20.37
CA LEU A 114 1.53 1.79 20.59
C LEU A 114 1.85 0.38 20.09
N VAL A 115 0.92 -0.56 20.29
CA VAL A 115 1.08 -1.94 19.80
C VAL A 115 0.93 -1.99 18.28
N GLY A 116 -0.03 -1.24 17.73
CA GLY A 116 -0.22 -1.11 16.29
C GLY A 116 1.04 -0.60 15.58
N ASP A 117 1.61 0.49 16.07
CA ASP A 117 2.85 1.07 15.53
C ASP A 117 4.02 0.07 15.58
N ALA A 118 4.19 -0.63 16.70
CA ALA A 118 5.27 -1.59 16.87
C ALA A 118 5.12 -2.80 15.93
N VAL A 119 3.91 -3.35 15.83
CA VAL A 119 3.62 -4.53 14.99
C VAL A 119 3.76 -4.18 13.51
N ALA A 120 3.18 -3.06 13.06
CA ALA A 120 3.28 -2.62 11.68
C ALA A 120 4.73 -2.33 11.27
N ALA A 121 5.49 -1.65 12.13
CA ALA A 121 6.90 -1.35 11.88
C ALA A 121 7.76 -2.63 11.82
N LEU A 122 7.55 -3.60 12.72
CA LEU A 122 8.27 -4.88 12.70
C LEU A 122 7.93 -5.70 11.46
N ALA A 123 6.64 -5.84 11.13
CA ALA A 123 6.18 -6.53 9.93
C ALA A 123 6.77 -5.88 8.67
N GLY A 124 6.80 -4.56 8.61
CA GLY A 124 7.39 -3.80 7.51
C GLY A 124 8.87 -4.12 7.30
N VAL A 125 9.66 -4.19 8.37
CA VAL A 125 11.09 -4.55 8.27
C VAL A 125 11.26 -5.99 7.80
N LEU A 126 10.52 -6.95 8.37
CA LEU A 126 10.62 -8.35 7.99
C LEU A 126 10.24 -8.57 6.51
N CYS A 127 9.13 -7.99 6.06
CA CYS A 127 8.70 -8.08 4.67
C CYS A 127 9.68 -7.39 3.72
N SER A 128 10.22 -6.23 4.09
CA SER A 128 11.22 -5.53 3.25
C SER A 128 12.52 -6.33 3.12
N LEU A 129 12.96 -7.00 4.18
CA LEU A 129 14.13 -7.89 4.14
C LEU A 129 13.89 -9.10 3.23
N ALA A 130 12.68 -9.70 3.30
CA ALA A 130 12.31 -10.81 2.41
C ALA A 130 12.27 -10.36 0.94
N LEU A 131 11.71 -9.17 0.65
CA LEU A 131 11.71 -8.60 -0.70
C LEU A 131 13.14 -8.33 -1.20
N LEU A 132 14.00 -7.78 -0.35
CA LEU A 132 15.39 -7.51 -0.73
C LEU A 132 16.14 -8.82 -1.02
N GLY A 133 15.95 -9.83 -0.18
CA GLY A 133 16.53 -11.16 -0.40
C GLY A 133 16.05 -11.78 -1.72
N GLY A 134 14.75 -11.71 -2.01
CA GLY A 134 14.17 -12.15 -3.29
C GLY A 134 14.70 -11.37 -4.49
N ALA A 135 14.83 -10.05 -4.37
CA ALA A 135 15.39 -9.20 -5.43
C ALA A 135 16.85 -9.54 -5.74
N VAL A 136 17.68 -9.77 -4.69
CA VAL A 136 19.07 -10.20 -4.85
C VAL A 136 19.14 -11.58 -5.49
N TYR A 137 18.33 -12.54 -5.04
CA TYR A 137 18.27 -13.87 -5.62
C TYR A 137 17.94 -13.84 -7.11
N LEU A 138 16.89 -13.08 -7.49
CA LEU A 138 16.49 -12.90 -8.89
C LEU A 138 17.63 -12.27 -9.72
N TYR A 139 18.29 -11.26 -9.18
CA TYR A 139 19.41 -10.61 -9.85
C TYR A 139 20.57 -11.58 -10.13
N VAL A 140 20.91 -12.43 -9.16
CA VAL A 140 21.98 -13.44 -9.33
C VAL A 140 21.62 -14.44 -10.43
N GLN A 141 20.35 -14.87 -10.50
CA GLN A 141 19.87 -15.84 -11.48
C GLN A 141 19.73 -15.27 -12.89
N THR A 142 19.20 -14.04 -13.00
CA THR A 142 18.83 -13.46 -14.31
C THR A 142 19.83 -12.46 -14.84
N ARG A 143 20.77 -11.98 -14.01
CA ARG A 143 21.67 -10.85 -14.27
C ARG A 143 20.94 -9.57 -14.67
N GLY A 144 19.63 -9.50 -14.40
CA GLY A 144 18.75 -8.37 -14.72
C GLY A 144 18.00 -7.87 -13.47
N GLY A 145 17.34 -6.73 -13.58
CA GLY A 145 16.46 -6.24 -12.51
C GLY A 145 17.17 -5.50 -11.36
N ALA A 146 18.34 -4.91 -11.57
CA ALA A 146 19.02 -4.10 -10.55
C ALA A 146 18.11 -3.02 -9.93
N LEU A 147 17.18 -2.45 -10.70
CA LEU A 147 16.20 -1.48 -10.21
C LEU A 147 15.31 -2.04 -9.10
N VAL A 148 15.01 -3.36 -9.12
CA VAL A 148 14.19 -4.00 -8.07
C VAL A 148 14.95 -4.02 -6.75
N ILE A 149 16.27 -4.22 -6.76
CA ILE A 149 17.12 -4.15 -5.57
C ILE A 149 17.08 -2.74 -4.96
N PHE A 150 17.22 -1.69 -5.80
CA PHE A 150 17.14 -0.30 -5.33
C PHE A 150 15.76 0.01 -4.73
N ALA A 151 14.68 -0.44 -5.37
CA ALA A 151 13.33 -0.27 -4.85
C ALA A 151 13.14 -0.99 -3.50
N ALA A 152 13.57 -2.26 -3.39
CA ALA A 152 13.50 -3.03 -2.15
C ALA A 152 14.33 -2.39 -1.03
N LEU A 153 15.51 -1.84 -1.35
CA LEU A 153 16.35 -1.13 -0.39
C LEU A 153 15.67 0.16 0.10
N ALA A 154 15.04 0.92 -0.80
CA ALA A 154 14.31 2.14 -0.43
C ALA A 154 13.14 1.82 0.52
N LEU A 155 12.39 0.74 0.26
CA LEU A 155 11.33 0.26 1.14
C LEU A 155 11.88 -0.19 2.50
N LEU A 156 13.01 -0.89 2.53
CA LEU A 156 13.67 -1.27 3.79
C LEU A 156 14.08 -0.05 4.60
N LEU A 157 14.67 0.97 3.97
CA LEU A 157 15.04 2.21 4.64
C LEU A 157 13.82 2.94 5.22
N SER A 158 12.70 2.95 4.50
CA SER A 158 11.43 3.48 4.99
C SER A 158 10.93 2.71 6.22
N ALA A 159 10.92 1.38 6.16
CA ALA A 159 10.50 0.53 7.27
C ALA A 159 11.40 0.68 8.51
N LEU A 160 12.71 0.80 8.34
CA LEU A 160 13.65 1.05 9.44
C LEU A 160 13.45 2.43 10.09
N LYS A 161 13.05 3.44 9.30
CA LYS A 161 12.70 4.76 9.83
C LYS A 161 11.47 4.66 10.74
N GLU A 162 10.42 4.01 10.30
CA GLU A 162 9.20 3.81 11.10
C GLU A 162 9.48 3.01 12.38
N LEU A 163 10.29 1.94 12.30
CA LEU A 163 10.69 1.17 13.47
C LEU A 163 11.45 2.02 14.51
N ARG A 164 12.30 2.95 14.06
CA ARG A 164 13.00 3.88 14.96
C ARG A 164 12.02 4.84 15.63
N LEU A 165 10.99 5.32 14.92
CA LEU A 165 9.97 6.20 15.47
C LEU A 165 9.12 5.48 16.50
N ALA A 166 8.61 4.27 16.18
CA ALA A 166 7.86 3.44 17.11
C ALA A 166 8.63 3.13 18.40
N ARG A 167 9.92 2.78 18.29
CA ARG A 167 10.78 2.55 19.47
C ARG A 167 10.97 3.79 20.36
N ARG A 168 10.96 5.00 19.78
CA ARG A 168 11.03 6.24 20.55
C ARG A 168 9.74 6.51 21.30
N ALA A 169 8.59 6.26 20.70
CA ALA A 169 7.28 6.43 21.33
C ALA A 169 7.06 5.52 22.54
N ILE A 170 7.65 4.31 22.55
CA ILE A 170 7.55 3.36 23.67
C ILE A 170 8.45 3.77 24.87
N LYS A 171 9.48 4.60 24.65
CA LYS A 171 10.43 4.99 25.70
C LYS A 171 10.03 6.27 26.45
N VAL A 172 8.98 6.96 26.05
CA VAL A 172 8.39 8.13 26.70
C VAL A 172 7.18 7.72 27.53
#